data_894e85c3c84a6f4b4559b694863d7f0b
#
_entry.id   894e85c3c84a6f4b4559b694863d7f0b
#
_cell.length_a   1.000
_cell.length_b   1.000
_cell.length_c   1.000
_cell.angle_alpha   90.00
_cell.angle_beta   90.00
_cell.angle_gamma   90.00
#
_symmetry.space_group_name_H-M   'P 1'
#
loop_
_entity.id
_entity.type
_entity.pdbx_description
1 polymer ?
#
loop_
_entity_poly.entity_id
_entity_poly.type
_entity_poly.pdbx_seq_one_letter_code
_entity_poly.pdbx_strand_id
1 'polypeptide(L)'
;MFDKDGIVLKPLLDEDIPLFDRWLSKDYIYKWLCPDGEEQREAWLDEVNNRNGKYGFIRHFIVYYKDKKIGYCLFADCFFLKDLEEEGHDFESLYGDISEKNHTYEIGYLIGEEEYLNRGIGKMIIWKLEEKIIELGGREIAADPSEENAVSIKVLLSNGFKKKSDGDYRKIVHTQ
;
A
#
# COMPACT_ATOMS: atom_id res chain seq x y z
N MET A 1 6.54 -15.43 -18.18
CA MET A 1 7.06 -14.57 -17.10
C MET A 1 6.52 -13.17 -17.33
N PHE A 2 5.94 -12.54 -16.31
CA PHE A 2 5.51 -11.15 -16.44
C PHE A 2 6.74 -10.25 -16.47
N ASP A 3 6.74 -9.28 -17.39
CA ASP A 3 7.79 -8.29 -17.49
C ASP A 3 7.52 -7.16 -16.49
N LYS A 4 8.53 -6.81 -15.69
CA LYS A 4 8.44 -5.70 -14.72
C LYS A 4 8.16 -4.36 -15.41
N ASP A 5 8.62 -4.18 -16.62
CA ASP A 5 8.39 -2.96 -17.41
C ASP A 5 6.94 -2.88 -17.92
N GLY A 6 6.19 -3.98 -17.87
CA GLY A 6 4.77 -4.00 -18.16
C GLY A 6 3.87 -3.50 -17.02
N ILE A 7 4.42 -3.32 -15.79
CA ILE A 7 3.67 -2.77 -14.65
C ILE A 7 3.82 -1.24 -14.64
N VAL A 8 2.67 -0.56 -14.67
CA VAL A 8 2.59 0.91 -14.61
C VAL A 8 1.63 1.31 -13.49
N LEU A 9 2.05 2.25 -12.66
CA LEU A 9 1.21 2.86 -11.62
C LEU A 9 0.68 4.20 -12.15
N LYS A 10 -0.63 4.32 -12.30
CA LYS A 10 -1.30 5.57 -12.68
C LYS A 10 -2.12 6.09 -11.51
N PRO A 11 -2.16 7.42 -11.26
CA PRO A 11 -3.02 7.97 -10.22
C PRO A 11 -4.45 7.47 -10.33
N LEU A 12 -5.07 7.13 -9.20
CA LEU A 12 -6.48 6.74 -9.13
C LEU A 12 -7.36 7.95 -9.46
N LEU A 13 -8.28 7.78 -10.39
CA LEU A 13 -9.26 8.76 -10.81
C LEU A 13 -10.64 8.43 -10.24
N ASP A 14 -11.58 9.39 -10.26
CA ASP A 14 -12.94 9.16 -9.76
C ASP A 14 -13.65 8.01 -10.49
N GLU A 15 -13.38 7.85 -11.79
CA GLU A 15 -13.91 6.74 -12.59
C GLU A 15 -13.40 5.35 -12.17
N ASP A 16 -12.33 5.29 -11.39
CA ASP A 16 -11.73 4.05 -10.89
C ASP A 16 -12.35 3.58 -9.56
N ILE A 17 -13.02 4.48 -8.84
CA ILE A 17 -13.56 4.17 -7.51
C ILE A 17 -14.55 2.99 -7.55
N PRO A 18 -15.49 2.88 -8.52
CA PRO A 18 -16.36 1.71 -8.60
C PRO A 18 -15.61 0.39 -8.86
N LEU A 19 -14.47 0.44 -9.55
CA LEU A 19 -13.62 -0.72 -9.77
C LEU A 19 -12.89 -1.12 -8.48
N PHE A 20 -12.35 -0.15 -7.76
CA PHE A 20 -11.71 -0.36 -6.47
C PHE A 20 -12.70 -0.97 -5.46
N ASP A 21 -13.91 -0.45 -5.37
CA ASP A 21 -14.97 -0.96 -4.51
C ASP A 21 -15.34 -2.42 -4.85
N ARG A 22 -15.45 -2.74 -6.14
CA ARG A 22 -15.66 -4.13 -6.60
C ARG A 22 -14.51 -5.04 -6.18
N TRP A 23 -13.26 -4.59 -6.22
CA TRP A 23 -12.12 -5.37 -5.76
C TRP A 23 -12.14 -5.58 -4.26
N LEU A 24 -12.46 -4.55 -3.46
CA LEU A 24 -12.62 -4.68 -2.00
C LEU A 24 -13.66 -5.72 -1.61
N SER A 25 -14.69 -5.92 -2.43
CA SER A 25 -15.76 -6.89 -2.18
C SER A 25 -15.41 -8.35 -2.51
N LYS A 26 -14.23 -8.61 -3.10
CA LYS A 26 -13.79 -9.98 -3.38
C LYS A 26 -13.29 -10.67 -2.10
N ASP A 27 -13.76 -11.87 -1.80
CA ASP A 27 -13.48 -12.59 -0.54
C ASP A 27 -11.97 -12.65 -0.21
N TYR A 28 -11.11 -12.91 -1.20
CA TYR A 28 -9.68 -13.03 -1.00
C TYR A 28 -8.97 -11.71 -0.72
N ILE A 29 -9.62 -10.57 -0.98
CA ILE A 29 -9.18 -9.22 -0.63
C ILE A 29 -9.85 -8.76 0.65
N TYR A 30 -11.18 -8.91 0.74
CA TYR A 30 -12.01 -8.46 1.84
C TYR A 30 -11.50 -8.93 3.19
N LYS A 31 -11.16 -10.21 3.31
CA LYS A 31 -10.65 -10.81 4.56
C LYS A 31 -9.37 -10.15 5.10
N TRP A 32 -8.57 -9.49 4.24
CA TRP A 32 -7.32 -8.85 4.63
C TRP A 32 -7.43 -7.34 4.80
N LEU A 33 -8.24 -6.70 3.96
CA LEU A 33 -8.38 -5.24 3.96
C LEU A 33 -9.61 -4.76 4.73
N CYS A 34 -10.56 -5.62 4.98
CA CYS A 34 -11.78 -5.32 5.73
C CYS A 34 -12.06 -6.36 6.83
N PRO A 35 -11.06 -6.71 7.70
CA PRO A 35 -11.27 -7.71 8.74
C PRO A 35 -12.36 -7.30 9.74
N ASP A 36 -12.60 -5.99 9.93
CA ASP A 36 -13.66 -5.44 10.78
C ASP A 36 -15.00 -5.26 10.04
N GLY A 37 -15.07 -5.73 8.80
CA GLY A 37 -16.30 -5.78 8.02
C GLY A 37 -16.60 -4.54 7.20
N GLU A 38 -17.89 -4.24 7.04
CA GLU A 38 -18.36 -3.19 6.13
C GLU A 38 -17.92 -1.78 6.54
N GLU A 39 -17.81 -1.51 7.84
CA GLU A 39 -17.32 -0.22 8.34
C GLU A 39 -15.91 0.10 7.84
N GLN A 40 -15.04 -0.90 7.83
CA GLN A 40 -13.69 -0.73 7.31
C GLN A 40 -13.66 -0.59 5.79
N ARG A 41 -14.55 -1.29 5.07
CA ARG A 41 -14.70 -1.09 3.63
C ARG A 41 -15.16 0.34 3.31
N GLU A 42 -16.14 0.87 4.06
CA GLU A 42 -16.60 2.26 3.93
C GLU A 42 -15.47 3.26 4.23
N ALA A 43 -14.61 2.97 5.22
CA ALA A 43 -13.43 3.78 5.53
C ALA A 43 -12.45 3.85 4.34
N TRP A 44 -12.19 2.73 3.66
CA TRP A 44 -11.39 2.71 2.43
C TRP A 44 -12.01 3.58 1.32
N LEU A 45 -13.33 3.51 1.16
CA LEU A 45 -14.03 4.33 0.16
C LEU A 45 -14.02 5.81 0.53
N ASP A 46 -14.17 6.16 1.82
CA ASP A 46 -14.03 7.53 2.30
C ASP A 46 -12.64 8.09 2.00
N GLU A 47 -11.61 7.30 2.26
CA GLU A 47 -10.22 7.69 1.99
C GLU A 47 -9.99 8.03 0.51
N VAL A 48 -10.37 7.15 -0.41
CA VAL A 48 -10.16 7.42 -1.84
C VAL A 48 -11.06 8.53 -2.38
N ASN A 49 -12.27 8.71 -1.84
CA ASN A 49 -13.17 9.82 -2.21
C ASN A 49 -12.63 11.17 -1.74
N ASN A 50 -11.96 11.22 -0.59
CA ASN A 50 -11.41 12.43 0.01
C ASN A 50 -9.88 12.58 -0.19
N ARG A 51 -9.29 11.85 -1.15
CA ARG A 51 -7.84 11.84 -1.45
C ARG A 51 -7.27 13.21 -1.87
N ASN A 52 -8.09 14.10 -2.37
CA ASN A 52 -7.69 15.46 -2.75
C ASN A 52 -7.89 16.49 -1.61
N GLY A 53 -8.33 16.05 -0.44
CA GLY A 53 -8.60 16.87 0.74
C GLY A 53 -7.92 16.30 1.98
N LYS A 54 -8.73 15.78 2.91
CA LYS A 54 -8.28 15.26 4.22
C LYS A 54 -7.15 14.24 4.11
N TYR A 55 -7.18 13.38 3.09
CA TYR A 55 -6.19 12.32 2.86
C TYR A 55 -5.18 12.64 1.75
N GLY A 56 -4.92 13.92 1.48
CA GLY A 56 -4.03 14.35 0.41
C GLY A 56 -2.56 13.89 0.53
N PHE A 57 -2.15 13.41 1.70
CA PHE A 57 -0.82 12.84 1.93
C PHE A 57 -0.73 11.35 1.56
N ILE A 58 -1.84 10.70 1.24
CA ILE A 58 -1.92 9.35 0.73
C ILE A 58 -2.01 9.40 -0.80
N ARG A 59 -1.11 8.71 -1.46
CA ARG A 59 -1.08 8.62 -2.92
C ARG A 59 -1.65 7.29 -3.37
N HIS A 60 -2.77 7.33 -4.06
CA HIS A 60 -3.51 6.17 -4.55
C HIS A 60 -3.24 5.94 -6.03
N PHE A 61 -2.99 4.68 -6.41
CA PHE A 61 -2.69 4.30 -7.78
C PHE A 61 -3.52 3.09 -8.21
N ILE A 62 -3.93 3.11 -9.48
CA ILE A 62 -4.36 1.90 -10.18
C ILE A 62 -3.12 1.25 -10.81
N VAL A 63 -2.99 -0.04 -10.56
CA VAL A 63 -1.94 -0.86 -11.14
C VAL A 63 -2.40 -1.36 -12.51
N TYR A 64 -1.63 -1.03 -13.53
CA TYR A 64 -1.82 -1.53 -14.88
C TYR A 64 -0.76 -2.58 -15.20
N TYR A 65 -1.17 -3.63 -15.87
CA TYR A 65 -0.28 -4.49 -16.63
C TYR A 65 -0.61 -4.37 -18.10
N LYS A 66 0.31 -3.78 -18.87
CA LYS A 66 0.02 -3.28 -20.22
C LYS A 66 -1.18 -2.31 -20.16
N ASP A 67 -2.26 -2.60 -20.87
CA ASP A 67 -3.45 -1.73 -20.91
C ASP A 67 -4.57 -2.15 -19.97
N LYS A 68 -4.37 -3.21 -19.16
CA LYS A 68 -5.38 -3.74 -18.24
C LYS A 68 -5.19 -3.21 -16.82
N LYS A 69 -6.25 -2.74 -16.20
CA LYS A 69 -6.31 -2.43 -14.76
C LYS A 69 -6.37 -3.75 -14.00
N ILE A 70 -5.36 -4.03 -13.17
CA ILE A 70 -5.20 -5.35 -12.51
C ILE A 70 -5.17 -5.29 -10.99
N GLY A 71 -5.04 -4.11 -10.41
CA GLY A 71 -4.95 -3.94 -8.98
C GLY A 71 -4.83 -2.48 -8.55
N TYR A 72 -4.57 -2.31 -7.29
CA TYR A 72 -4.46 -1.03 -6.63
C TYR A 72 -3.27 -1.03 -5.68
N CYS A 73 -2.67 0.12 -5.48
CA CYS A 73 -1.67 0.32 -4.45
C CYS A 73 -1.64 1.77 -3.97
N LEU A 74 -1.02 1.97 -2.83
CA LEU A 74 -0.85 3.29 -2.23
C LEU A 74 0.52 3.41 -1.57
N PHE A 75 0.92 4.63 -1.30
CA PHE A 75 1.84 4.97 -0.24
C PHE A 75 1.36 6.22 0.51
N ALA A 76 1.69 6.30 1.80
CA ALA A 76 1.37 7.42 2.67
C ALA A 76 2.64 7.90 3.36
N ASP A 77 2.84 9.22 3.43
CA ASP A 77 3.90 9.81 4.25
C ASP A 77 3.49 9.69 5.73
N CYS A 78 4.22 8.87 6.49
CA CYS A 78 3.91 8.56 7.88
C CYS A 78 3.97 9.80 8.81
N PHE A 79 4.67 10.86 8.42
CA PHE A 79 4.65 12.13 9.17
C PHE A 79 3.24 12.66 9.41
N PHE A 80 2.34 12.49 8.45
CA PHE A 80 0.97 12.99 8.54
C PHE A 80 -0.01 12.01 9.21
N LEU A 81 0.36 10.75 9.40
CA LEU A 81 -0.49 9.76 10.07
C LEU A 81 -0.77 10.14 11.52
N LYS A 82 0.20 10.77 12.21
CA LYS A 82 0.04 11.25 13.58
C LYS A 82 -1.08 12.29 13.73
N ASP A 83 -1.42 13.02 12.66
CA ASP A 83 -2.45 14.05 12.68
C ASP A 83 -3.87 13.46 12.47
N LEU A 84 -3.95 12.19 12.10
CA LEU A 84 -5.21 11.43 11.98
C LEU A 84 -5.67 10.85 13.32
N GLU A 85 -5.05 11.26 14.46
CA GLU A 85 -5.27 10.73 15.81
C GLU A 85 -6.58 9.94 15.98
N GLU A 86 -6.47 8.63 15.82
CA GLU A 86 -7.37 7.70 16.48
C GLU A 86 -6.79 7.43 17.85
N GLU A 87 -7.57 7.71 18.89
CA GLU A 87 -7.15 7.54 20.30
C GLU A 87 -6.53 6.13 20.49
N GLY A 88 -5.26 6.08 20.87
CA GLY A 88 -4.58 4.85 21.30
C GLY A 88 -3.62 4.23 20.28
N HIS A 89 -3.38 4.83 19.11
CA HIS A 89 -2.36 4.36 18.16
C HIS A 89 -0.99 4.99 18.45
N ASP A 90 0.00 4.15 18.76
CA ASP A 90 1.40 4.55 18.84
C ASP A 90 2.05 4.41 17.45
N PHE A 91 1.87 5.44 16.62
CA PHE A 91 2.40 5.46 15.26
C PHE A 91 3.93 5.42 15.18
N GLU A 92 4.64 5.94 16.18
CA GLU A 92 6.12 5.87 16.22
C GLU A 92 6.59 4.43 16.41
N SER A 93 5.89 3.65 17.24
CA SER A 93 6.16 2.22 17.38
C SER A 93 5.90 1.45 16.07
N LEU A 94 4.79 1.77 15.38
CA LEU A 94 4.41 1.09 14.14
C LEU A 94 5.31 1.44 12.95
N TYR A 95 5.62 2.73 12.77
CA TYR A 95 6.24 3.23 11.54
C TYR A 95 7.68 3.72 11.69
N GLY A 96 8.24 3.69 12.90
CA GLY A 96 9.62 4.14 13.17
C GLY A 96 9.76 5.65 13.21
N ASP A 97 10.77 6.21 12.53
CA ASP A 97 10.99 7.66 12.54
C ASP A 97 9.99 8.38 11.64
N ILE A 98 9.00 9.00 12.27
CA ILE A 98 7.96 9.82 11.64
C ILE A 98 8.08 11.31 12.00
N SER A 99 9.24 11.73 12.54
CA SER A 99 9.49 13.11 12.94
C SER A 99 9.66 14.08 11.78
N GLU A 100 10.08 13.58 10.62
CA GLU A 100 10.35 14.35 9.41
C GLU A 100 9.44 13.94 8.25
N LYS A 101 9.00 14.94 7.48
CA LYS A 101 8.30 14.72 6.20
C LYS A 101 9.20 14.01 5.21
N ASN A 102 8.61 13.18 4.38
CA ASN A 102 9.28 12.43 3.32
C ASN A 102 10.38 11.48 3.83
N HIS A 103 10.36 11.10 5.10
CA HIS A 103 11.33 10.16 5.65
C HIS A 103 10.84 8.71 5.54
N THR A 104 9.73 8.40 6.20
CA THR A 104 9.14 7.05 6.25
C THR A 104 7.80 7.05 5.52
N TYR A 105 7.62 6.07 4.65
CA TYR A 105 6.37 5.86 3.93
C TYR A 105 5.77 4.49 4.23
N GLU A 106 4.49 4.46 4.55
CA GLU A 106 3.72 3.23 4.58
C GLU A 106 3.27 2.86 3.17
N ILE A 107 3.25 1.57 2.86
CA ILE A 107 2.74 1.06 1.58
C ILE A 107 1.62 0.05 1.77
N GLY A 108 0.69 0.03 0.82
CA GLY A 108 -0.33 -0.98 0.69
C GLY A 108 -0.57 -1.37 -0.77
N TYR A 109 -1.02 -2.60 -1.01
CA TYR A 109 -1.38 -3.04 -2.35
C TYR A 109 -2.37 -4.20 -2.34
N LEU A 110 -3.10 -4.33 -3.43
CA LEU A 110 -3.91 -5.50 -3.74
C LEU A 110 -3.81 -5.85 -5.24
N ILE A 111 -3.97 -7.12 -5.56
CA ILE A 111 -4.18 -7.61 -6.92
C ILE A 111 -5.67 -7.88 -7.07
N GLY A 112 -6.35 -7.05 -7.85
CA GLY A 112 -7.80 -7.07 -7.99
C GLY A 112 -8.32 -8.15 -8.94
N GLU A 113 -7.48 -8.59 -9.90
CA GLU A 113 -7.87 -9.58 -10.91
C GLU A 113 -7.18 -10.93 -10.64
N GLU A 114 -7.99 -11.97 -10.40
CA GLU A 114 -7.53 -13.30 -9.95
C GLU A 114 -6.53 -13.95 -10.92
N GLU A 115 -6.68 -13.71 -12.21
CA GLU A 115 -5.78 -14.25 -13.23
C GLU A 115 -4.33 -13.79 -13.07
N TYR A 116 -4.09 -12.75 -12.26
CA TYR A 116 -2.75 -12.20 -12.01
C TYR A 116 -2.18 -12.63 -10.64
N LEU A 117 -2.92 -13.40 -9.84
CA LEU A 117 -2.44 -13.92 -8.56
C LEU A 117 -1.32 -14.95 -8.76
N ASN A 118 -0.41 -15.03 -7.77
CA ASN A 118 0.69 -15.99 -7.74
C ASN A 118 1.67 -15.93 -8.94
N ARG A 119 1.75 -14.78 -9.59
CA ARG A 119 2.61 -14.56 -10.77
C ARG A 119 3.74 -13.56 -10.53
N GLY A 120 4.03 -13.25 -9.27
CA GLY A 120 5.09 -12.30 -8.90
C GLY A 120 4.70 -10.82 -9.04
N ILE A 121 3.44 -10.51 -9.38
CA ILE A 121 2.95 -9.13 -9.58
C ILE A 121 3.10 -8.30 -8.31
N GLY A 122 2.78 -8.84 -7.12
CA GLY A 122 2.92 -8.13 -5.85
C GLY A 122 4.35 -7.63 -5.62
N LYS A 123 5.35 -8.46 -5.95
CA LYS A 123 6.76 -8.06 -5.87
C LYS A 123 7.09 -6.87 -6.79
N MET A 124 6.53 -6.88 -8.01
CA MET A 124 6.75 -5.79 -8.98
C MET A 124 6.05 -4.50 -8.55
N ILE A 125 4.84 -4.59 -7.97
CA ILE A 125 4.12 -3.44 -7.43
C ILE A 125 4.95 -2.77 -6.33
N ILE A 126 5.45 -3.53 -5.35
CA ILE A 126 6.28 -3.00 -4.26
C ILE A 126 7.54 -2.32 -4.82
N TRP A 127 8.20 -2.93 -5.79
CA TRP A 127 9.37 -2.34 -6.42
C TRP A 127 9.04 -0.99 -7.11
N LYS A 128 7.89 -0.89 -7.80
CA LYS A 128 7.43 0.37 -8.41
C LYS A 128 7.05 1.44 -7.37
N LEU A 129 6.48 1.05 -6.24
CA LEU A 129 6.24 1.97 -5.12
C LEU A 129 7.56 2.48 -4.53
N GLU A 130 8.53 1.59 -4.34
CA GLU A 130 9.87 1.94 -3.85
C GLU A 130 10.56 2.97 -4.77
N GLU A 131 10.53 2.77 -6.10
CA GLU A 131 11.08 3.75 -7.04
C GLU A 131 10.45 5.15 -6.83
N LYS A 132 9.12 5.23 -6.73
CA LYS A 132 8.41 6.50 -6.50
C LYS A 132 8.75 7.13 -5.15
N ILE A 133 8.88 6.33 -4.10
CA ILE A 133 9.23 6.81 -2.76
C ILE A 133 10.66 7.35 -2.74
N ILE A 134 11.61 6.69 -3.39
CA ILE A 134 13.00 7.16 -3.54
C ILE A 134 13.05 8.49 -4.30
N GLU A 135 12.27 8.62 -5.39
CA GLU A 135 12.16 9.89 -6.15
C GLU A 135 11.66 11.05 -5.28
N LEU A 136 10.85 10.78 -4.26
CA LEU A 136 10.36 11.77 -3.29
C LEU A 136 11.35 12.04 -2.15
N GLY A 137 12.48 11.32 -2.11
CA GLY A 137 13.49 11.45 -1.06
C GLY A 137 13.24 10.55 0.15
N GLY A 138 12.31 9.59 0.04
CA GLY A 138 12.02 8.61 1.11
C GLY A 138 13.25 7.78 1.47
N ARG A 139 13.38 7.46 2.76
CA ARG A 139 14.53 6.72 3.32
C ARG A 139 14.14 5.39 3.91
N GLU A 140 12.90 5.26 4.35
CA GLU A 140 12.37 4.04 4.94
C GLU A 140 10.97 3.75 4.40
N ILE A 141 10.68 2.47 4.21
CA ILE A 141 9.36 1.98 3.82
C ILE A 141 8.88 1.02 4.90
N ALA A 142 7.66 1.24 5.38
CA ALA A 142 6.96 0.40 6.33
C ALA A 142 5.78 -0.32 5.68
N ALA A 143 5.46 -1.51 6.17
CA ALA A 143 4.27 -2.26 5.81
C ALA A 143 3.81 -3.09 7.01
N ASP A 144 2.51 -3.12 7.25
CA ASP A 144 1.88 -3.85 8.36
C ASP A 144 0.87 -4.89 7.83
N PRO A 145 1.34 -6.01 7.27
CA PRO A 145 0.45 -7.10 6.87
C PRO A 145 -0.07 -7.84 8.10
N SER A 146 -1.33 -8.31 8.06
CA SER A 146 -1.83 -9.27 9.03
C SER A 146 -0.85 -10.44 9.19
N GLU A 147 -0.58 -10.87 10.42
CA GLU A 147 0.34 -12.00 10.71
C GLU A 147 -0.06 -13.30 10.02
N GLU A 148 -1.34 -13.48 9.72
CA GLU A 148 -1.89 -14.64 9.01
C GLU A 148 -1.73 -14.52 7.48
N ASN A 149 -1.38 -13.34 6.96
CA ASN A 149 -1.21 -13.11 5.52
C ASN A 149 0.18 -13.53 5.04
N ALA A 150 0.44 -14.85 5.09
CA ALA A 150 1.73 -15.43 4.70
C ALA A 150 2.15 -15.06 3.27
N VAL A 151 1.21 -14.83 2.36
CA VAL A 151 1.49 -14.45 0.97
C VAL A 151 2.09 -13.04 0.93
N SER A 152 1.45 -12.06 1.59
CA SER A 152 1.97 -10.69 1.65
C SER A 152 3.32 -10.64 2.35
N ILE A 153 3.47 -11.33 3.49
CA ILE A 153 4.74 -11.44 4.23
C ILE A 153 5.86 -11.97 3.33
N LYS A 154 5.62 -13.05 2.59
CA LYS A 154 6.60 -13.61 1.65
C LYS A 154 7.00 -12.61 0.56
N VAL A 155 6.05 -11.85 0.05
CA VAL A 155 6.31 -10.82 -0.95
C VAL A 155 7.18 -9.71 -0.37
N LEU A 156 6.88 -9.20 0.83
CA LEU A 156 7.70 -8.20 1.53
C LEU A 156 9.12 -8.69 1.76
N LEU A 157 9.30 -9.88 2.35
CA LEU A 157 10.62 -10.47 2.58
C LEU A 157 11.42 -10.62 1.29
N SER A 158 10.77 -11.02 0.19
CA SER A 158 11.41 -11.15 -1.13
C SER A 158 11.84 -9.81 -1.75
N ASN A 159 11.29 -8.69 -1.26
CA ASN A 159 11.69 -7.33 -1.61
C ASN A 159 12.70 -6.72 -0.63
N GLY A 160 13.22 -7.50 0.32
CA GLY A 160 14.25 -7.06 1.26
C GLY A 160 13.73 -6.36 2.52
N PHE A 161 12.42 -6.42 2.79
CA PHE A 161 11.88 -6.00 4.07
C PHE A 161 12.33 -6.93 5.19
N LYS A 162 12.44 -6.39 6.39
CA LYS A 162 12.77 -7.13 7.61
C LYS A 162 11.68 -6.93 8.65
N LYS A 163 11.26 -8.02 9.29
CA LYS A 163 10.34 -7.96 10.43
C LYS A 163 11.02 -7.25 11.60
N LYS A 164 10.32 -6.30 12.21
CA LYS A 164 10.74 -5.61 13.44
C LYS A 164 10.13 -6.27 14.67
N SER A 165 10.62 -5.86 15.84
CA SER A 165 10.17 -6.42 17.13
C SER A 165 8.70 -6.15 17.46
N ASP A 166 8.13 -5.09 16.91
CA ASP A 166 6.74 -4.67 17.03
C ASP A 166 5.78 -5.40 16.09
N GLY A 167 6.33 -6.19 15.14
CA GLY A 167 5.56 -7.02 14.22
C GLY A 167 5.45 -6.46 12.81
N ASP A 168 5.72 -5.19 12.59
CA ASP A 168 5.74 -4.58 11.27
C ASP A 168 6.97 -4.99 10.44
N TYR A 169 6.94 -4.65 9.17
CA TYR A 169 8.01 -4.93 8.22
C TYR A 169 8.56 -3.61 7.68
N ARG A 170 9.89 -3.44 7.74
CA ARG A 170 10.55 -2.21 7.26
C ARG A 170 11.69 -2.51 6.33
N LYS A 171 11.93 -1.56 5.42
CA LYS A 171 13.05 -1.56 4.49
C LYS A 171 13.67 -0.18 4.45
N ILE A 172 14.98 -0.11 4.71
CA ILE A 172 15.75 1.11 4.44
C ILE A 172 16.02 1.17 2.93
N VAL A 173 15.69 2.33 2.34
CA VAL A 173 15.96 2.61 0.95
C VAL A 173 16.99 3.73 0.86
N HIS A 174 17.96 3.58 -0.04
CA HIS A 174 19.01 4.56 -0.22
C HIS A 174 18.67 5.45 -1.41
N THR A 175 18.66 6.76 -1.20
CA THR A 175 18.75 7.74 -2.28
C THR A 175 20.15 7.61 -2.90
N GLN A 176 20.21 7.29 -4.18
CA GLN A 176 21.46 7.34 -4.93
C GLN A 176 21.97 8.76 -5.08
#